data_8c2de82e9c0efb4dedb0a8e90860378e
#
_entry.id   8c2de82e9c0efb4dedb0a8e90860378e
#
_cell.length_a   1.000
_cell.length_b   1.000
_cell.length_c   1.000
_cell.angle_alpha   90.00
_cell.angle_beta   90.00
_cell.angle_gamma   90.00
#
_symmetry.space_group_name_H-M   'P 1'
#
loop_
_entity.id
_entity.type
_entity.pdbx_description
1 polymer ?
#
loop_
_entity_poly.entity_id
_entity_poly.type
_entity_poly.pdbx_seq_one_letter_code
_entity_poly.pdbx_strand_id
1 'polypeptide(L)'
;VRGATVSQHEGESVDLTVPRQHGRISIRLVKQRDAKTLQNELLSNRSWLRPWEATNPDGAVSFDMRLGIRRLLQQYRDGAGVPLVMEYDGEVAGQLNVWGIARGSLSSATIGYWVSERFAGRGITPTSVALATDLCFTELGLHRMEICIRPENQASLRVVEKLGFRYEGLRRRFIHIAGDWRDHHAFALVREDVPEGVLARWVRGEVPQGAGELPGV
;
A
#
# COMPACT_ATOMS: atom_id res chain seq x y z
N VAL A 1 44.39 -1.56 13.19
CA VAL A 1 43.05 -1.26 12.60
C VAL A 1 42.32 -2.58 12.50
N ARG A 2 41.40 -2.86 13.43
CA ARG A 2 40.60 -4.10 13.44
C ARG A 2 39.35 -3.86 12.63
N GLY A 3 39.10 -4.73 11.62
CA GLY A 3 37.95 -4.68 10.76
C GLY A 3 36.65 -4.83 11.55
N ALA A 4 35.74 -3.90 11.33
CA ALA A 4 34.37 -4.02 11.79
C ALA A 4 33.67 -5.09 10.95
N THR A 5 33.32 -6.20 11.57
CA THR A 5 32.46 -7.21 10.98
C THR A 5 31.05 -6.63 10.88
N VAL A 6 30.61 -6.30 9.68
CA VAL A 6 29.22 -5.97 9.41
C VAL A 6 28.44 -7.26 9.57
N SER A 7 27.64 -7.35 10.62
CA SER A 7 26.66 -8.41 10.81
C SER A 7 25.64 -8.33 9.67
N GLN A 8 25.73 -9.25 8.72
CA GLN A 8 24.66 -9.52 7.78
C GLN A 8 23.55 -10.19 8.59
N HIS A 9 22.46 -9.45 8.85
CA HIS A 9 21.19 -10.10 9.13
C HIS A 9 20.80 -10.83 7.85
N GLU A 10 21.08 -12.13 7.80
CA GLU A 10 20.46 -13.06 6.86
C GLU A 10 18.95 -12.99 7.15
N GLY A 11 18.22 -12.26 6.28
CA GLY A 11 16.79 -12.13 6.41
C GLY A 11 16.17 -13.50 6.15
N GLU A 12 15.57 -14.10 7.17
CA GLU A 12 14.57 -15.15 6.96
C GLU A 12 13.62 -14.68 5.87
N SER A 13 13.47 -15.48 4.82
CA SER A 13 12.55 -15.16 3.73
C SER A 13 11.14 -15.17 4.30
N VAL A 14 10.52 -13.99 4.38
CA VAL A 14 9.15 -13.85 4.89
C VAL A 14 8.23 -14.69 4.01
N ASP A 15 7.56 -15.67 4.61
CA ASP A 15 6.61 -16.52 3.90
C ASP A 15 5.28 -15.77 3.67
N LEU A 16 5.20 -15.06 2.55
CA LEU A 16 3.98 -14.38 2.10
C LEU A 16 3.03 -15.30 1.32
N THR A 17 3.28 -16.61 1.31
CA THR A 17 2.36 -17.58 0.71
C THR A 17 1.11 -17.76 1.55
N VAL A 18 1.22 -17.54 2.87
CA VAL A 18 0.11 -17.59 3.81
C VAL A 18 -0.61 -16.23 3.84
N PRO A 19 -1.92 -16.19 3.56
CA PRO A 19 -2.69 -14.95 3.67
C PRO A 19 -2.68 -14.37 5.09
N ARG A 20 -2.69 -13.02 5.19
CA ARG A 20 -2.97 -12.33 6.45
C ARG A 20 -4.44 -11.93 6.42
N GLN A 21 -5.18 -12.22 7.51
CA GLN A 21 -6.64 -12.10 7.52
C GLN A 21 -7.17 -11.49 8.80
N HIS A 22 -8.23 -10.70 8.67
CA HIS A 22 -9.09 -10.27 9.77
C HIS A 22 -10.57 -10.34 9.33
N GLY A 23 -11.36 -11.15 10.03
CA GLY A 23 -12.76 -11.40 9.67
C GLY A 23 -12.90 -11.93 8.24
N ARG A 24 -13.67 -11.21 7.41
CA ARG A 24 -13.94 -11.54 6.01
C ARG A 24 -12.89 -11.00 5.03
N ILE A 25 -11.91 -10.24 5.52
CA ILE A 25 -10.93 -9.52 4.72
C ILE A 25 -9.58 -10.21 4.83
N SER A 26 -8.95 -10.48 3.70
CA SER A 26 -7.58 -11.00 3.64
C SER A 26 -6.72 -10.26 2.64
N ILE A 27 -5.40 -10.30 2.87
CA ILE A 27 -4.39 -9.92 1.91
C ILE A 27 -3.47 -11.10 1.65
N ARG A 28 -3.06 -11.28 0.41
CA ARG A 28 -2.08 -12.29 0.01
C ARG A 28 -1.24 -11.83 -1.17
N LEU A 29 -0.11 -12.48 -1.37
CA LEU A 29 0.72 -12.23 -2.55
C LEU A 29 -0.09 -12.46 -3.84
N VAL A 30 0.05 -11.53 -4.80
CA VAL A 30 -0.56 -11.69 -6.13
C VAL A 30 0.00 -12.91 -6.84
N LYS A 31 -0.84 -13.62 -7.60
CA LYS A 31 -0.47 -14.78 -8.40
C LYS A 31 -0.74 -14.52 -9.88
N GLN A 32 -0.02 -15.19 -10.78
CA GLN A 32 -0.23 -15.04 -12.23
C GLN A 32 -1.68 -15.35 -12.67
N ARG A 33 -2.35 -16.26 -11.99
CA ARG A 33 -3.75 -16.60 -12.23
C ARG A 33 -4.72 -15.46 -11.90
N ASP A 34 -4.33 -14.49 -11.08
CA ASP A 34 -5.16 -13.33 -10.70
C ASP A 34 -5.29 -12.32 -11.86
N ALA A 35 -4.44 -12.44 -12.91
CA ALA A 35 -4.36 -11.47 -13.99
C ALA A 35 -5.69 -11.18 -14.66
N LYS A 36 -6.47 -12.23 -14.99
CA LYS A 36 -7.77 -12.07 -15.64
C LYS A 36 -8.78 -11.36 -14.72
N THR A 37 -8.83 -11.75 -13.46
CA THR A 37 -9.73 -11.15 -12.47
C THR A 37 -9.39 -9.68 -12.24
N LEU A 38 -8.11 -9.36 -11.97
CA LEU A 38 -7.65 -7.99 -11.77
C LEU A 38 -7.87 -7.12 -13.01
N GLN A 39 -7.64 -7.65 -14.21
CA GLN A 39 -7.91 -6.93 -15.45
C GLN A 39 -9.40 -6.61 -15.60
N ASN A 40 -10.28 -7.57 -15.35
CA ASN A 40 -11.73 -7.37 -15.42
C ASN A 40 -12.19 -6.33 -14.39
N GLU A 41 -11.70 -6.42 -13.15
CA GLU A 41 -12.03 -5.43 -12.10
C GLU A 41 -11.56 -4.03 -12.48
N LEU A 42 -10.34 -3.87 -13.00
CA LEU A 42 -9.85 -2.56 -13.46
C LEU A 42 -10.68 -1.99 -14.62
N LEU A 43 -11.03 -2.81 -15.59
CA LEU A 43 -11.83 -2.38 -16.74
C LEU A 43 -13.25 -2.00 -16.35
N SER A 44 -13.90 -2.81 -15.49
CA SER A 44 -15.27 -2.55 -15.00
C SER A 44 -15.35 -1.31 -14.11
N ASN A 45 -14.24 -0.95 -13.45
CA ASN A 45 -14.16 0.19 -12.55
C ASN A 45 -13.44 1.40 -13.14
N ARG A 46 -13.37 1.50 -14.49
CA ARG A 46 -12.55 2.53 -15.16
C ARG A 46 -12.96 3.96 -14.77
N SER A 47 -14.27 4.26 -14.70
CA SER A 47 -14.79 5.57 -14.28
C SER A 47 -14.44 5.90 -12.82
N TRP A 48 -14.51 4.89 -11.95
CA TRP A 48 -14.21 4.98 -10.52
C TRP A 48 -12.72 5.21 -10.25
N LEU A 49 -11.83 4.50 -11.00
CA LEU A 49 -10.39 4.48 -10.73
C LEU A 49 -9.59 5.52 -11.51
N ARG A 50 -10.04 5.91 -12.71
CA ARG A 50 -9.32 6.83 -13.60
C ARG A 50 -8.83 8.12 -12.93
N PRO A 51 -9.56 8.78 -12.03
CA PRO A 51 -9.08 10.00 -11.38
C PRO A 51 -7.85 9.78 -10.48
N TRP A 52 -7.57 8.53 -10.10
CA TRP A 52 -6.56 8.16 -9.11
C TRP A 52 -5.43 7.31 -9.69
N GLU A 53 -5.60 6.78 -10.89
CA GLU A 53 -4.67 5.85 -11.52
C GLU A 53 -3.46 6.59 -12.09
N ALA A 54 -2.25 6.20 -11.64
CA ALA A 54 -1.01 6.71 -12.21
C ALA A 54 -0.89 6.36 -13.70
N THR A 55 -0.46 7.31 -14.50
CA THR A 55 -0.30 7.17 -15.95
C THR A 55 1.14 7.45 -16.37
N ASN A 56 1.56 6.91 -17.52
CA ASN A 56 2.89 7.19 -18.06
C ASN A 56 2.87 8.53 -18.84
N PRO A 57 3.75 9.51 -18.51
CA PRO A 57 3.86 10.77 -19.25
C PRO A 57 4.31 10.55 -20.72
N ASP A 58 5.07 9.48 -21.00
CA ASP A 58 5.57 9.17 -22.35
C ASP A 58 4.51 8.51 -23.27
N GLY A 59 3.26 8.45 -22.80
CA GLY A 59 2.14 7.89 -23.55
C GLY A 59 1.60 6.57 -22.99
N ALA A 60 0.52 6.10 -23.60
CA ALA A 60 -0.14 4.87 -23.16
C ALA A 60 0.74 3.64 -23.46
N VAL A 61 1.17 2.96 -22.41
CA VAL A 61 1.78 1.64 -22.53
C VAL A 61 0.67 0.61 -22.72
N SER A 62 0.88 -0.34 -23.65
CA SER A 62 -0.03 -1.47 -23.81
C SER A 62 -0.28 -2.15 -22.44
N PHE A 63 -1.54 -2.20 -22.03
CA PHE A 63 -1.92 -2.75 -20.75
C PHE A 63 -1.97 -4.28 -20.81
N ASP A 64 -0.88 -4.92 -20.41
CA ASP A 64 -0.83 -6.38 -20.20
C ASP A 64 -0.71 -6.67 -18.71
N MET A 65 -1.83 -7.06 -18.10
CA MET A 65 -1.91 -7.39 -16.67
C MET A 65 -0.99 -8.58 -16.32
N ARG A 66 -0.83 -9.56 -17.19
CA ARG A 66 0.05 -10.72 -16.93
C ARG A 66 1.52 -10.29 -16.88
N LEU A 67 1.91 -9.41 -17.80
CA LEU A 67 3.27 -8.83 -17.80
C LEU A 67 3.47 -7.93 -16.56
N GLY A 68 2.47 -7.13 -16.21
CA GLY A 68 2.48 -6.30 -15.01
C GLY A 68 2.72 -7.14 -13.75
N ILE A 69 1.94 -8.21 -13.56
CA ILE A 69 2.11 -9.11 -12.40
C ILE A 69 3.49 -9.79 -12.41
N ARG A 70 4.02 -10.19 -13.59
CA ARG A 70 5.38 -10.76 -13.65
C ARG A 70 6.44 -9.78 -13.17
N ARG A 71 6.33 -8.51 -13.55
CA ARG A 71 7.25 -7.44 -13.11
C ARG A 71 7.13 -7.20 -11.60
N LEU A 72 5.92 -7.15 -11.07
CA LEU A 72 5.68 -7.00 -9.63
C LEU A 72 6.24 -8.18 -8.83
N LEU A 73 6.05 -9.41 -9.31
CA LEU A 73 6.62 -10.61 -8.68
C LEU A 73 8.15 -10.66 -8.79
N GLN A 74 8.73 -10.06 -9.85
CA GLN A 74 10.18 -9.90 -9.92
C GLN A 74 10.67 -8.91 -8.86
N GLN A 75 10.03 -7.73 -8.75
CA GLN A 75 10.35 -6.76 -7.68
C GLN A 75 10.24 -7.37 -6.28
N TYR A 76 9.27 -8.27 -6.06
CA TYR A 76 9.16 -9.01 -4.80
C TYR A 76 10.38 -9.92 -4.56
N ARG A 77 10.80 -10.71 -5.55
CA ARG A 77 12.01 -11.54 -5.45
C ARG A 77 13.28 -10.73 -5.22
N ASP A 78 13.34 -9.52 -5.77
CA ASP A 78 14.46 -8.59 -5.63
C ASP A 78 14.40 -7.81 -4.28
N GLY A 79 13.37 -8.05 -3.46
CA GLY A 79 13.16 -7.35 -2.19
C GLY A 79 12.76 -5.88 -2.33
N ALA A 80 12.36 -5.44 -3.53
CA ALA A 80 12.04 -4.05 -3.84
C ALA A 80 10.57 -3.68 -3.64
N GLY A 81 9.69 -4.69 -3.45
CA GLY A 81 8.26 -4.45 -3.24
C GLY A 81 7.50 -5.72 -2.84
N VAL A 82 6.26 -5.55 -2.38
CA VAL A 82 5.33 -6.63 -2.03
C VAL A 82 3.99 -6.37 -2.71
N PRO A 83 3.69 -7.06 -3.82
CA PRO A 83 2.42 -6.94 -4.51
C PRO A 83 1.37 -7.85 -3.88
N LEU A 84 0.32 -7.26 -3.34
CA LEU A 84 -0.76 -7.96 -2.65
C LEU A 84 -2.08 -7.79 -3.40
N VAL A 85 -2.96 -8.79 -3.30
CA VAL A 85 -4.38 -8.64 -3.59
C VAL A 85 -5.15 -8.55 -2.29
N MET A 86 -6.18 -7.72 -2.28
CA MET A 86 -7.17 -7.62 -1.21
C MET A 86 -8.35 -8.50 -1.56
N GLU A 87 -8.78 -9.33 -0.64
CA GLU A 87 -9.94 -10.21 -0.80
C GLU A 87 -11.00 -9.93 0.24
N TYR A 88 -12.26 -10.13 -0.15
CA TYR A 88 -13.42 -10.10 0.73
C TYR A 88 -14.22 -11.39 0.52
N ASP A 89 -14.33 -12.22 1.55
CA ASP A 89 -14.90 -13.58 1.45
C ASP A 89 -14.25 -14.44 0.36
N GLY A 90 -12.95 -14.31 0.14
CA GLY A 90 -12.21 -15.03 -0.90
C GLY A 90 -12.36 -14.46 -2.32
N GLU A 91 -13.16 -13.41 -2.52
CA GLU A 91 -13.32 -12.72 -3.79
C GLU A 91 -12.33 -11.54 -3.88
N VAL A 92 -11.62 -11.43 -5.02
CA VAL A 92 -10.68 -10.31 -5.24
C VAL A 92 -11.43 -9.00 -5.26
N ALA A 93 -11.16 -8.14 -4.28
CA ALA A 93 -11.79 -6.84 -4.12
C ALA A 93 -10.94 -5.68 -4.66
N GLY A 94 -9.64 -5.89 -4.81
CA GLY A 94 -8.70 -4.87 -5.26
C GLY A 94 -7.25 -5.30 -5.11
N GLN A 95 -6.35 -4.34 -5.24
CA GLN A 95 -4.91 -4.57 -5.13
C GLN A 95 -4.28 -3.58 -4.16
N LEU A 96 -3.28 -4.04 -3.43
CA LEU A 96 -2.43 -3.24 -2.57
C LEU A 96 -0.97 -3.57 -2.88
N ASN A 97 -0.17 -2.56 -3.19
CA ASN A 97 1.24 -2.74 -3.46
C ASN A 97 2.06 -1.98 -2.42
N VAL A 98 3.03 -2.67 -1.82
CA VAL A 98 4.15 -2.04 -1.13
C VAL A 98 5.27 -1.90 -2.14
N TRP A 99 5.82 -0.72 -2.31
CA TRP A 99 6.87 -0.44 -3.29
C TRP A 99 7.92 0.53 -2.75
N GLY A 100 9.07 0.59 -3.44
CA GLY A 100 10.15 1.46 -3.03
C GLY A 100 10.76 1.06 -1.68
N ILE A 101 10.85 -0.25 -1.40
CA ILE A 101 11.47 -0.74 -0.17
C ILE A 101 12.93 -0.32 -0.14
N ALA A 102 13.25 0.57 0.77
CA ALA A 102 14.60 1.03 1.08
C ALA A 102 15.02 0.45 2.42
N ARG A 103 16.23 -0.10 2.48
CA ARG A 103 16.83 -0.67 3.68
C ARG A 103 17.84 0.29 4.31
N GLY A 104 18.54 -0.15 5.32
CA GLY A 104 19.56 0.63 6.03
C GLY A 104 18.95 1.77 6.85
N SER A 105 19.55 2.94 6.79
CA SER A 105 19.16 4.11 7.60
C SER A 105 17.77 4.67 7.27
N LEU A 106 17.23 4.39 6.08
CA LEU A 106 15.89 4.83 5.69
C LEU A 106 14.82 3.85 6.16
N SER A 107 15.03 2.55 5.96
CA SER A 107 14.15 1.45 6.39
C SER A 107 12.65 1.74 6.18
N SER A 108 12.26 2.09 4.95
CA SER A 108 10.91 2.56 4.62
C SER A 108 10.37 1.98 3.34
N ALA A 109 9.05 2.10 3.15
CA ALA A 109 8.35 1.80 1.90
C ALA A 109 7.09 2.64 1.76
N THR A 110 6.52 2.63 0.54
CA THR A 110 5.26 3.31 0.23
C THR A 110 4.17 2.28 -0.08
N ILE A 111 2.95 2.54 0.41
CA ILE A 111 1.76 1.75 0.10
C ILE A 111 0.90 2.51 -0.92
N GLY A 112 0.51 1.81 -1.99
CA GLY A 112 -0.51 2.24 -2.92
C GLY A 112 -1.58 1.17 -3.08
N TYR A 113 -2.84 1.56 -3.25
CA TYR A 113 -3.97 0.63 -3.34
C TYR A 113 -5.11 1.16 -4.20
N TRP A 114 -5.93 0.23 -4.67
CA TRP A 114 -7.24 0.50 -5.23
C TRP A 114 -8.23 -0.60 -4.86
N VAL A 115 -9.49 -0.26 -4.76
CA VAL A 115 -10.59 -1.19 -4.48
C VAL A 115 -11.70 -0.97 -5.50
N SER A 116 -12.38 -2.05 -5.94
CA SER A 116 -13.52 -1.97 -6.82
C SER A 116 -14.69 -1.29 -6.14
N GLU A 117 -15.45 -0.47 -6.88
CA GLU A 117 -16.55 0.35 -6.38
C GLU A 117 -17.59 -0.48 -5.60
N ARG A 118 -17.94 -1.67 -6.12
CA ARG A 118 -18.89 -2.59 -5.46
C ARG A 118 -18.46 -3.06 -4.07
N PHE A 119 -17.20 -2.93 -3.74
CA PHE A 119 -16.61 -3.27 -2.43
C PHE A 119 -16.31 -2.05 -1.56
N ALA A 120 -16.50 -0.83 -2.08
CA ALA A 120 -16.24 0.38 -1.32
C ALA A 120 -17.13 0.49 -0.06
N GLY A 121 -16.64 1.16 0.98
CA GLY A 121 -17.38 1.40 2.21
C GLY A 121 -17.50 0.22 3.17
N ARG A 122 -16.90 -0.94 2.89
CA ARG A 122 -16.99 -2.17 3.71
C ARG A 122 -15.79 -2.38 4.65
N GLY A 123 -14.95 -1.36 4.87
CA GLY A 123 -13.77 -1.48 5.72
C GLY A 123 -12.60 -2.25 5.11
N ILE A 124 -12.70 -2.69 3.85
CA ILE A 124 -11.68 -3.53 3.21
C ILE A 124 -10.35 -2.80 3.12
N THR A 125 -10.34 -1.60 2.58
CA THR A 125 -9.09 -0.83 2.39
C THR A 125 -8.37 -0.55 3.71
N PRO A 126 -9.01 0.04 4.75
CA PRO A 126 -8.29 0.30 6.00
C PRO A 126 -7.81 -1.00 6.68
N THR A 127 -8.59 -2.08 6.67
CA THR A 127 -8.14 -3.38 7.21
C THR A 127 -6.96 -3.94 6.44
N SER A 128 -6.99 -3.89 5.10
CA SER A 128 -5.89 -4.38 4.26
C SER A 128 -4.61 -3.56 4.42
N VAL A 129 -4.74 -2.23 4.52
CA VAL A 129 -3.60 -1.33 4.78
C VAL A 129 -3.01 -1.60 6.16
N ALA A 130 -3.86 -1.82 7.18
CA ALA A 130 -3.40 -2.17 8.53
C ALA A 130 -2.62 -3.49 8.54
N LEU A 131 -3.18 -4.56 7.94
CA LEU A 131 -2.51 -5.85 7.79
C LEU A 131 -1.17 -5.75 7.04
N ALA A 132 -1.13 -4.97 5.94
CA ALA A 132 0.08 -4.78 5.16
C ALA A 132 1.14 -3.96 5.90
N THR A 133 0.73 -2.96 6.69
CA THR A 133 1.63 -2.15 7.50
C THR A 133 2.24 -3.00 8.63
N ASP A 134 1.42 -3.78 9.33
CA ASP A 134 1.90 -4.71 10.37
C ASP A 134 2.90 -5.72 9.80
N LEU A 135 2.59 -6.33 8.65
CA LEU A 135 3.51 -7.22 7.94
C LEU A 135 4.85 -6.52 7.63
N CYS A 136 4.81 -5.28 7.17
CA CYS A 136 6.03 -4.51 6.87
C CYS A 136 6.86 -4.23 8.12
N PHE A 137 6.23 -3.90 9.23
CA PHE A 137 6.91 -3.61 10.49
C PHE A 137 7.47 -4.86 11.16
N THR A 138 6.68 -5.93 11.24
CA THR A 138 7.01 -7.12 12.03
C THR A 138 7.85 -8.14 11.26
N GLU A 139 7.50 -8.38 9.99
CA GLU A 139 8.11 -9.45 9.20
C GLU A 139 9.20 -8.94 8.25
N LEU A 140 8.99 -7.76 7.62
CA LEU A 140 10.02 -7.16 6.76
C LEU A 140 11.01 -6.28 7.54
N GLY A 141 10.73 -6.01 8.83
CA GLY A 141 11.59 -5.21 9.70
C GLY A 141 11.73 -3.76 9.23
N LEU A 142 10.74 -3.22 8.52
CA LEU A 142 10.73 -1.81 8.15
C LEU A 142 10.40 -0.94 9.36
N HIS A 143 10.93 0.27 9.34
CA HIS A 143 10.70 1.27 10.39
C HIS A 143 9.52 2.19 10.06
N ARG A 144 9.33 2.50 8.75
CA ARG A 144 8.43 3.55 8.30
C ARG A 144 7.62 3.16 7.08
N MET A 145 6.32 3.47 7.11
CA MET A 145 5.43 3.30 5.97
C MET A 145 4.83 4.64 5.54
N GLU A 146 4.81 4.89 4.23
CA GLU A 146 4.23 6.09 3.63
C GLU A 146 3.00 5.78 2.78
N ILE A 147 2.08 6.75 2.72
CA ILE A 147 0.96 6.76 1.76
C ILE A 147 0.87 8.17 1.18
N CYS A 148 0.87 8.28 -0.16
CA CYS A 148 0.72 9.55 -0.86
C CYS A 148 -0.65 9.61 -1.52
N ILE A 149 -1.42 10.67 -1.22
CA ILE A 149 -2.84 10.77 -1.58
C ILE A 149 -3.09 12.12 -2.26
N ARG A 150 -3.78 12.11 -3.40
CA ARG A 150 -4.27 13.35 -4.01
C ARG A 150 -5.20 14.09 -3.05
N PRO A 151 -5.12 15.45 -2.96
CA PRO A 151 -5.95 16.25 -2.05
C PRO A 151 -7.46 16.01 -2.22
N GLU A 152 -7.89 15.67 -3.45
CA GLU A 152 -9.30 15.46 -3.76
C GLU A 152 -9.81 14.04 -3.40
N ASN A 153 -8.92 13.10 -3.08
CA ASN A 153 -9.29 11.71 -2.78
C ASN A 153 -9.73 11.53 -1.32
N GLN A 154 -10.92 12.04 -1.01
CA GLN A 154 -11.50 12.00 0.33
C GLN A 154 -11.64 10.57 0.90
N ALA A 155 -11.87 9.59 0.02
CA ALA A 155 -11.97 8.19 0.45
C ALA A 155 -10.64 7.67 1.02
N SER A 156 -9.51 7.96 0.34
CA SER A 156 -8.18 7.57 0.81
C SER A 156 -7.70 8.43 1.99
N LEU A 157 -8.06 9.71 2.06
CA LEU A 157 -7.76 10.55 3.23
C LEU A 157 -8.40 9.96 4.50
N ARG A 158 -9.65 9.49 4.44
CA ARG A 158 -10.28 8.79 5.57
C ARG A 158 -9.60 7.48 5.97
N VAL A 159 -8.88 6.83 5.07
CA VAL A 159 -8.12 5.60 5.41
C VAL A 159 -6.93 5.96 6.31
N VAL A 160 -6.12 6.95 5.91
CA VAL A 160 -4.95 7.37 6.69
C VAL A 160 -5.32 7.96 8.04
N GLU A 161 -6.41 8.73 8.11
CA GLU A 161 -6.99 9.23 9.35
C GLU A 161 -7.34 8.08 10.31
N LYS A 162 -8.16 7.13 9.86
CA LYS A 162 -8.58 5.97 10.67
C LYS A 162 -7.43 5.11 11.16
N LEU A 163 -6.35 5.01 10.39
CA LEU A 163 -5.19 4.21 10.73
C LEU A 163 -4.11 5.00 11.48
N GLY A 164 -4.32 6.29 11.70
CA GLY A 164 -3.41 7.13 12.48
C GLY A 164 -2.11 7.48 11.76
N PHE A 165 -2.12 7.53 10.43
CA PHE A 165 -1.00 8.09 9.69
C PHE A 165 -0.93 9.60 9.87
N ARG A 166 0.26 10.12 10.15
CA ARG A 166 0.52 11.54 10.37
C ARG A 166 0.79 12.24 9.04
N TYR A 167 0.19 13.41 8.85
CA TYR A 167 0.50 14.28 7.72
C TYR A 167 1.92 14.85 7.83
N GLU A 168 2.67 14.83 6.73
CA GLU A 168 4.05 15.31 6.69
C GLU A 168 4.34 16.34 5.60
N GLY A 169 3.36 16.66 4.77
CA GLY A 169 3.53 17.74 3.79
C GLY A 169 2.90 17.47 2.44
N LEU A 170 3.00 18.47 1.56
CA LEU A 170 2.52 18.40 0.19
C LEU A 170 3.68 18.16 -0.77
N ARG A 171 3.62 17.05 -1.51
CA ARG A 171 4.51 16.76 -2.64
C ARG A 171 3.91 17.36 -3.91
N ARG A 172 4.44 18.46 -4.36
CA ARG A 172 3.95 19.16 -5.57
C ARG A 172 4.34 18.39 -6.82
N ARG A 173 3.39 18.25 -7.77
CA ARG A 173 3.59 17.62 -9.08
C ARG A 173 4.29 16.26 -8.97
N PHE A 174 3.82 15.42 -8.07
CA PHE A 174 4.52 14.22 -7.63
C PHE A 174 4.26 13.01 -8.52
N ILE A 175 3.01 12.74 -8.88
CA ILE A 175 2.62 11.57 -9.70
C ILE A 175 1.84 12.05 -10.92
N HIS A 176 2.17 11.51 -12.09
CA HIS A 176 1.46 11.77 -13.34
C HIS A 176 0.15 11.00 -13.36
N ILE A 177 -0.99 11.72 -13.46
CA ILE A 177 -2.34 11.16 -13.49
C ILE A 177 -3.17 11.91 -14.52
N ALA A 178 -3.79 11.17 -15.44
CA ALA A 178 -4.70 11.70 -16.45
C ALA A 178 -4.10 12.88 -17.25
N GLY A 179 -2.85 12.77 -17.67
CA GLY A 179 -2.19 13.73 -18.57
C GLY A 179 -1.48 14.89 -17.87
N ASP A 180 -1.42 14.90 -16.52
CA ASP A 180 -0.75 15.97 -15.78
C ASP A 180 -0.08 15.45 -14.49
N TRP A 181 0.95 16.16 -14.03
CA TRP A 181 1.60 15.91 -12.74
C TRP A 181 0.76 16.49 -11.61
N ARG A 182 0.30 15.62 -10.71
CA ARG A 182 -0.63 15.98 -9.63
C ARG A 182 0.05 16.05 -8.28
N ASP A 183 -0.41 16.99 -7.47
CA ASP A 183 0.01 17.13 -6.08
C ASP A 183 -0.51 15.98 -5.23
N HIS A 184 0.27 15.58 -4.22
CA HIS A 184 -0.12 14.54 -3.25
C HIS A 184 0.24 14.99 -1.83
N HIS A 185 -0.67 14.83 -0.91
CA HIS A 185 -0.37 14.84 0.51
C HIS A 185 0.42 13.58 0.87
N ALA A 186 1.51 13.74 1.61
CA ALA A 186 2.31 12.65 2.15
C ALA A 186 1.89 12.39 3.59
N PHE A 187 1.60 11.14 3.90
CA PHE A 187 1.30 10.66 5.24
C PHE A 187 2.25 9.54 5.59
N ALA A 188 2.62 9.45 6.87
CA ALA A 188 3.53 8.42 7.33
C ALA A 188 3.14 7.87 8.71
N LEU A 189 3.58 6.64 8.96
CA LEU A 189 3.48 5.97 10.22
C LEU A 189 4.81 5.28 10.50
N VAL A 190 5.32 5.40 11.72
CA VAL A 190 6.51 4.68 12.17
C VAL A 190 6.13 3.58 13.16
N ARG A 191 6.96 2.55 13.24
CA ARG A 191 6.69 1.38 14.07
C ARG A 191 6.45 1.73 15.54
N GLU A 192 7.15 2.74 16.05
CA GLU A 192 7.04 3.21 17.42
C GLU A 192 5.68 3.85 17.75
N ASP A 193 4.98 4.38 16.74
CA ASP A 193 3.64 4.97 16.91
C ASP A 193 2.56 3.89 17.14
N VAL A 194 2.87 2.62 16.87
CA VAL A 194 1.92 1.49 16.91
C VAL A 194 2.54 0.23 17.52
N PRO A 195 2.99 0.26 18.77
CA PRO A 195 3.68 -0.89 19.39
C PRO A 195 2.84 -2.16 19.45
N GLU A 196 1.52 -2.04 19.46
CA GLU A 196 0.57 -3.16 19.47
C GLU A 196 0.07 -3.57 18.07
N GLY A 197 0.52 -2.88 17.04
CA GLY A 197 0.11 -3.07 15.65
C GLY A 197 -1.04 -2.17 15.20
N VAL A 198 -1.05 -1.88 13.90
CA VAL A 198 -2.05 -1.01 13.26
C VAL A 198 -3.41 -1.67 13.22
N LEU A 199 -3.45 -2.99 12.94
CA LEU A 199 -4.69 -3.75 12.92
C LEU A 199 -5.38 -3.75 14.30
N ALA A 200 -4.61 -3.97 15.36
CA ALA A 200 -5.15 -3.97 16.72
C ALA A 200 -5.79 -2.61 17.07
N ARG A 201 -5.12 -1.51 16.74
CA ARG A 201 -5.65 -0.16 16.93
C ARG A 201 -6.91 0.09 16.09
N TRP A 202 -6.88 -0.30 14.81
CA TRP A 202 -8.02 -0.18 13.90
C TRP A 202 -9.28 -0.91 14.42
N VAL A 203 -9.09 -2.16 14.86
CA VAL A 203 -10.20 -2.99 15.38
C VAL A 203 -10.81 -2.40 16.65
N ARG A 204 -10.02 -1.76 17.51
CA ARG A 204 -10.52 -1.06 18.71
C ARG A 204 -11.20 0.29 18.37
N GLY A 205 -11.12 0.75 17.12
CA GLY A 205 -11.68 2.05 16.72
C GLY A 205 -10.90 3.24 17.29
N GLU A 206 -9.66 3.05 17.68
CA GLU A 206 -8.80 4.09 18.26
C GLU A 206 -8.15 4.91 17.15
N VAL A 207 -8.50 6.19 17.08
CA VAL A 207 -7.88 7.17 16.18
C VAL A 207 -6.99 8.08 17.00
N PRO A 208 -5.67 8.10 16.76
CA PRO A 208 -4.78 9.01 17.46
C PRO A 208 -5.15 10.48 17.19
N GLN A 209 -4.99 11.32 18.20
CA GLN A 209 -5.19 12.76 18.05
C GLN A 209 -4.23 13.32 16.97
N GLY A 210 -4.75 14.14 16.06
CA GLY A 210 -3.97 14.70 14.94
C GLY A 210 -3.72 13.75 13.78
N ALA A 211 -4.30 12.52 13.80
CA ALA A 211 -4.20 11.59 12.69
C ALA A 211 -4.89 12.15 11.44
N GLY A 212 -4.17 12.17 10.32
CA GLY A 212 -4.72 12.64 9.04
C GLY A 212 -5.02 14.14 8.96
N GLU A 213 -4.80 14.90 10.04
CA GLU A 213 -5.08 16.34 10.05
C GLU A 213 -4.22 17.10 9.05
N LEU A 214 -4.87 17.83 8.14
CA LEU A 214 -4.22 18.73 7.22
C LEU A 214 -4.05 20.10 7.89
N PRO A 215 -2.88 20.75 7.82
CA PRO A 215 -2.70 22.07 8.40
C PRO A 215 -3.60 23.10 7.69
N GLY A 216 -4.50 23.74 8.42
CA GLY A 216 -5.19 24.96 8.00
C GLY A 216 -6.33 24.76 6.98
N VAL A 217 -7.12 23.72 7.09
CA VAL A 217 -8.44 23.66 6.46
C VAL A 217 -9.52 23.98 7.48
#